data_c2ba610f668743ba4e667b8a46991592
#
_entry.id   c2ba610f668743ba4e667b8a46991592
#
_cell.length_a   1.000
_cell.length_b   1.000
_cell.length_c   1.000
_cell.angle_alpha   90.00
_cell.angle_beta   90.00
_cell.angle_gamma   90.00
#
_symmetry.space_group_name_H-M   'P 1'
#
loop_
_entity.id
_entity.type
_entity.pdbx_description
1 polymer ?
#
loop_
_entity_poly.entity_id
_entity_poly.type
_entity_poly.pdbx_seq_one_letter_code
_entity_poly.pdbx_strand_id
1 'polypeptide(L)'
;MSALVAFVIAGACVPAPSPAPVAVADNAAVKAAFERHADSVEVTASGAVDRLLSDQDGPSGPHERFIVRLPDVAMTVLVEHNLSIAPRVPVVVGEHVDVHGEYVWNAQGGLLHFTHHDPDGSHEGGYIVYAGKRYD
;
A
#
# COMPACT_ATOMS: atom_id res chain seq x y z
N MET A 1 45.25 33.35 -36.65
CA MET A 1 45.34 32.75 -35.28
C MET A 1 43.92 32.62 -34.73
N SER A 2 43.36 31.41 -34.81
CA SER A 2 41.98 31.13 -34.32
C SER A 2 42.07 30.49 -32.93
N ALA A 3 41.50 31.14 -31.95
CA ALA A 3 41.43 30.62 -30.59
C ALA A 3 40.16 29.73 -30.46
N LEU A 4 40.39 28.46 -30.15
CA LEU A 4 39.31 27.50 -29.87
C LEU A 4 38.89 27.68 -28.39
N VAL A 5 37.63 28.14 -28.15
CA VAL A 5 37.08 28.21 -26.80
C VAL A 5 36.41 26.87 -26.53
N ALA A 6 36.96 26.08 -25.64
CA ALA A 6 36.35 24.84 -25.17
C ALA A 6 35.25 25.14 -24.12
N PHE A 7 34.00 24.86 -24.42
CA PHE A 7 32.89 24.93 -23.47
C PHE A 7 32.86 23.65 -22.63
N VAL A 8 33.24 23.75 -21.37
CA VAL A 8 33.06 22.65 -20.41
C VAL A 8 31.63 22.70 -19.87
N ILE A 9 30.78 21.75 -20.31
CA ILE A 9 29.45 21.58 -19.73
C ILE A 9 29.62 20.81 -18.43
N ALA A 10 29.51 21.51 -17.29
CA ALA A 10 29.41 20.88 -15.99
C ALA A 10 27.99 20.25 -15.87
N GLY A 11 27.90 18.94 -16.02
CA GLY A 11 26.67 18.19 -15.76
C GLY A 11 26.32 18.26 -14.28
N ALA A 12 25.28 19.01 -13.90
CA ALA A 12 24.73 18.99 -12.56
C ALA A 12 24.09 17.62 -12.31
N CYS A 13 24.67 16.83 -11.41
CA CYS A 13 24.10 15.58 -10.94
C CYS A 13 22.92 15.94 -10.04
N VAL A 14 21.68 15.83 -10.54
CA VAL A 14 20.49 15.98 -9.73
C VAL A 14 20.35 14.74 -8.86
N PRO A 15 20.35 14.84 -7.51
CA PRO A 15 20.15 13.67 -6.66
C PRO A 15 18.75 13.07 -6.91
N ALA A 16 18.68 11.73 -6.96
CA ALA A 16 17.41 11.04 -7.07
C ALA A 16 16.51 11.39 -5.86
N PRO A 17 15.19 11.54 -6.05
CA PRO A 17 14.27 11.80 -4.94
C PRO A 17 14.37 10.68 -3.91
N SER A 18 14.41 11.04 -2.63
CA SER A 18 14.36 10.07 -1.54
C SER A 18 13.05 9.28 -1.61
N PRO A 19 13.07 7.95 -1.35
CA PRO A 19 11.84 7.18 -1.32
C PRO A 19 10.90 7.73 -0.24
N ALA A 20 9.59 7.71 -0.53
CA ALA A 20 8.58 8.12 0.43
C ALA A 20 8.68 7.27 1.73
N PRO A 21 8.47 7.86 2.91
CA PRO A 21 8.56 7.13 4.17
C PRO A 21 7.54 5.98 4.20
N VAL A 22 7.96 4.84 4.74
CA VAL A 22 7.09 3.68 5.00
C VAL A 22 6.73 3.71 6.48
N ALA A 23 5.43 3.65 6.79
CA ALA A 23 4.97 3.59 8.17
C ALA A 23 5.39 2.27 8.82
N VAL A 24 5.64 2.32 10.12
CA VAL A 24 5.94 1.11 10.90
C VAL A 24 4.68 0.26 11.00
N ALA A 25 4.79 -1.04 10.70
CA ALA A 25 3.69 -1.98 10.83
C ALA A 25 3.26 -2.11 12.30
N ASP A 26 1.94 -2.11 12.52
CA ASP A 26 1.32 -2.24 13.84
C ASP A 26 0.05 -3.09 13.76
N ASN A 27 0.22 -4.41 13.79
CA ASN A 27 -0.90 -5.35 13.78
C ASN A 27 -1.76 -5.27 15.05
N ALA A 28 -1.20 -4.80 16.16
CA ALA A 28 -1.98 -4.56 17.38
C ALA A 28 -3.00 -3.41 17.17
N ALA A 29 -2.66 -2.40 16.39
CA ALA A 29 -3.59 -1.34 16.01
C ALA A 29 -4.73 -1.87 15.11
N VAL A 30 -4.43 -2.79 14.18
CA VAL A 30 -5.45 -3.48 13.36
C VAL A 30 -6.41 -4.27 14.25
N LYS A 31 -5.86 -5.06 15.20
CA LYS A 31 -6.66 -5.82 16.16
C LYS A 31 -7.54 -4.92 17.03
N ALA A 32 -6.99 -3.83 17.53
CA ALA A 32 -7.74 -2.87 18.33
C ALA A 32 -8.86 -2.19 17.53
N ALA A 33 -8.63 -1.90 16.25
CA ALA A 33 -9.68 -1.37 15.36
C ALA A 33 -10.80 -2.40 15.16
N PHE A 34 -10.47 -3.66 14.97
CA PHE A 34 -11.46 -4.75 14.89
C PHE A 34 -12.29 -4.88 16.17
N GLU A 35 -11.64 -4.91 17.34
CA GLU A 35 -12.32 -5.06 18.64
C GLU A 35 -13.26 -3.89 18.98
N ARG A 36 -12.93 -2.69 18.51
CA ARG A 36 -13.76 -1.49 18.69
C ARG A 36 -14.84 -1.33 17.63
N HIS A 37 -14.90 -2.19 16.61
CA HIS A 37 -15.74 -2.01 15.42
C HIS A 37 -15.48 -0.65 14.76
N ALA A 38 -14.21 -0.28 14.64
CA ALA A 38 -13.82 1.02 14.12
C ALA A 38 -13.92 1.08 12.59
N ASP A 39 -14.27 2.26 12.09
CA ASP A 39 -14.21 2.61 10.68
C ASP A 39 -13.34 3.85 10.51
N SER A 40 -12.80 4.03 9.29
CA SER A 40 -12.00 5.21 8.92
C SER A 40 -10.78 5.46 9.82
N VAL A 41 -10.06 4.38 10.14
CA VAL A 41 -8.82 4.42 10.92
C VAL A 41 -7.65 3.99 10.04
N GLU A 42 -6.63 4.84 9.92
CA GLU A 42 -5.40 4.49 9.21
C GLU A 42 -4.58 3.49 10.02
N VAL A 43 -4.19 2.41 9.37
CA VAL A 43 -3.37 1.35 9.95
C VAL A 43 -2.33 0.84 8.96
N THR A 44 -1.30 0.19 9.49
CA THR A 44 -0.30 -0.53 8.69
C THR A 44 -0.26 -1.97 9.15
N ALA A 45 -0.80 -2.86 8.32
CA ALA A 45 -0.78 -4.31 8.55
C ALA A 45 0.47 -4.93 7.93
N SER A 46 1.02 -5.96 8.59
CA SER A 46 2.17 -6.71 8.11
C SER A 46 1.95 -8.21 8.32
N GLY A 47 2.01 -8.99 7.26
CA GLY A 47 1.76 -10.41 7.37
C GLY A 47 2.01 -11.18 6.09
N ALA A 48 1.43 -12.36 5.97
CA ALA A 48 1.54 -13.22 4.81
C ALA A 48 0.23 -13.23 4.01
N VAL A 49 0.33 -13.25 2.69
CA VAL A 49 -0.83 -13.46 1.83
C VAL A 49 -1.42 -14.85 2.10
N ASP A 50 -2.67 -14.88 2.56
CA ASP A 50 -3.38 -16.11 2.89
C ASP A 50 -4.16 -16.68 1.71
N ARG A 51 -4.81 -15.80 0.94
CA ARG A 51 -5.65 -16.19 -0.20
C ARG A 51 -5.80 -15.05 -1.21
N LEU A 52 -5.79 -15.40 -2.48
CA LEU A 52 -6.17 -14.51 -3.57
C LEU A 52 -7.67 -14.64 -3.83
N LEU A 53 -8.33 -13.52 -4.06
CA LEU A 53 -9.74 -13.46 -4.44
C LEU A 53 -9.88 -12.91 -5.86
N SER A 54 -11.03 -13.14 -6.49
CA SER A 54 -11.33 -12.49 -7.76
C SER A 54 -11.42 -10.98 -7.58
N ASP A 55 -11.00 -10.23 -8.59
CA ASP A 55 -11.23 -8.79 -8.64
C ASP A 55 -12.73 -8.49 -8.50
N GLN A 56 -13.03 -7.35 -7.91
CA GLN A 56 -14.40 -6.87 -7.76
C GLN A 56 -14.53 -5.47 -8.30
N ASP A 57 -15.52 -5.24 -9.14
CA ASP A 57 -15.88 -3.90 -9.55
C ASP A 57 -16.59 -3.16 -8.44
N GLY A 58 -16.18 -1.93 -8.20
CA GLY A 58 -16.82 -1.00 -7.27
C GLY A 58 -17.13 0.33 -7.94
N PRO A 59 -17.73 1.30 -7.21
CA PRO A 59 -18.06 2.62 -7.76
C PRO A 59 -16.84 3.37 -8.31
N SER A 60 -15.65 3.12 -7.78
CA SER A 60 -14.38 3.74 -8.18
C SER A 60 -13.55 2.90 -9.14
N GLY A 61 -14.09 1.80 -9.67
CA GLY A 61 -13.43 0.91 -10.62
C GLY A 61 -13.10 -0.47 -10.07
N PRO A 62 -12.32 -1.27 -10.81
CA PRO A 62 -11.94 -2.61 -10.41
C PRO A 62 -10.93 -2.59 -9.24
N HIS A 63 -11.12 -3.50 -8.29
CA HIS A 63 -10.24 -3.70 -7.15
C HIS A 63 -9.62 -5.09 -7.17
N GLU A 64 -8.29 -5.14 -7.05
CA GLU A 64 -7.59 -6.36 -6.69
C GLU A 64 -7.88 -6.71 -5.23
N ARG A 65 -8.12 -8.00 -4.95
CA ARG A 65 -8.51 -8.43 -3.62
C ARG A 65 -7.71 -9.63 -3.16
N PHE A 66 -7.22 -9.56 -1.93
CA PHE A 66 -6.56 -10.69 -1.28
C PHE A 66 -6.70 -10.62 0.24
N ILE A 67 -6.54 -11.75 0.91
CA ILE A 67 -6.57 -11.86 2.37
C ILE A 67 -5.13 -11.91 2.89
N VAL A 68 -4.85 -11.11 3.91
CA VAL A 68 -3.58 -11.13 4.64
C VAL A 68 -3.80 -11.73 6.02
N ARG A 69 -2.96 -12.69 6.39
CA ARG A 69 -2.92 -13.26 7.74
C ARG A 69 -1.93 -12.49 8.59
N LEU A 70 -2.37 -12.07 9.76
CA LEU A 70 -1.60 -11.38 10.78
C LEU A 70 -1.33 -12.35 11.94
N PRO A 71 -0.24 -13.13 11.91
CA PRO A 71 -0.06 -14.28 12.83
C PRO A 71 0.13 -13.85 14.28
N ASP A 72 0.77 -12.72 14.52
CA ASP A 72 1.03 -12.16 15.86
C ASP A 72 -0.22 -11.74 16.63
N VAL A 73 -1.32 -11.46 15.93
CA VAL A 73 -2.62 -11.11 16.52
C VAL A 73 -3.74 -12.12 16.20
N ALA A 74 -3.39 -13.23 15.54
CA ALA A 74 -4.28 -14.35 15.19
C ALA A 74 -5.54 -13.92 14.44
N MET A 75 -5.41 -13.04 13.44
CA MET A 75 -6.53 -12.60 12.62
C MET A 75 -6.14 -12.47 11.14
N THR A 76 -7.13 -12.29 10.31
CA THR A 76 -6.97 -11.98 8.89
C THR A 76 -7.67 -10.66 8.56
N VAL A 77 -7.20 -9.98 7.53
CA VAL A 77 -7.80 -8.76 7.01
C VAL A 77 -7.90 -8.84 5.48
N LEU A 78 -9.01 -8.36 4.93
CA LEU A 78 -9.18 -8.23 3.48
C LEU A 78 -8.45 -6.98 2.99
N VAL A 79 -7.77 -7.05 1.86
CA VAL A 79 -7.21 -5.89 1.14
C VAL A 79 -8.01 -5.69 -0.15
N GLU A 80 -8.41 -4.45 -0.38
CA GLU A 80 -9.07 -3.99 -1.62
C GLU A 80 -8.26 -2.84 -2.22
N HIS A 81 -7.50 -3.15 -3.27
CA HIS A 81 -6.56 -2.23 -3.93
C HIS A 81 -7.12 -1.76 -5.27
N ASN A 82 -7.33 -0.46 -5.42
CA ASN A 82 -7.97 0.13 -6.60
C ASN A 82 -7.04 0.15 -7.82
N LEU A 83 -7.36 -0.67 -8.81
CA LEU A 83 -6.58 -0.81 -10.06
C LEU A 83 -6.77 0.34 -11.04
N SER A 84 -7.72 1.25 -10.81
CA SER A 84 -7.87 2.48 -11.60
C SER A 84 -6.88 3.57 -11.17
N ILE A 85 -6.27 3.44 -10.00
CA ILE A 85 -5.38 4.45 -9.41
C ILE A 85 -3.94 3.93 -9.34
N ALA A 86 -3.76 2.68 -8.92
CA ALA A 86 -2.45 2.08 -8.71
C ALA A 86 -2.29 0.75 -9.48
N PRO A 87 -1.06 0.35 -9.81
CA PRO A 87 -0.82 -0.91 -10.51
C PRO A 87 -1.12 -2.12 -9.63
N ARG A 88 -1.50 -3.23 -10.27
CA ARG A 88 -1.68 -4.52 -9.61
C ARG A 88 -0.43 -4.94 -8.86
N VAL A 89 -0.61 -5.46 -7.65
CA VAL A 89 0.45 -6.08 -6.86
C VAL A 89 0.50 -7.57 -7.20
N PRO A 90 1.60 -8.11 -7.70
CA PRO A 90 1.68 -9.53 -8.11
C PRO A 90 1.89 -10.45 -6.90
N VAL A 91 1.02 -10.35 -5.90
CA VAL A 91 1.12 -11.11 -4.65
C VAL A 91 0.97 -12.62 -4.88
N VAL A 92 1.72 -13.38 -4.10
CA VAL A 92 1.72 -14.85 -4.09
C VAL A 92 1.35 -15.34 -2.69
N VAL A 93 0.47 -16.34 -2.60
CA VAL A 93 0.08 -16.95 -1.33
C VAL A 93 1.32 -17.45 -0.57
N GLY A 94 1.39 -17.12 0.71
CA GLY A 94 2.49 -17.45 1.61
C GLY A 94 3.59 -16.39 1.67
N GLU A 95 3.66 -15.44 0.76
CA GLU A 95 4.66 -14.39 0.76
C GLU A 95 4.25 -13.19 1.62
N HIS A 96 5.27 -12.49 2.11
CA HIS A 96 5.11 -11.33 2.99
C HIS A 96 4.61 -10.10 2.24
N VAL A 97 3.73 -9.34 2.90
CA VAL A 97 3.22 -8.07 2.41
C VAL A 97 2.99 -7.09 3.56
N ASP A 98 3.31 -5.82 3.35
CA ASP A 98 2.92 -4.71 4.22
C ASP A 98 1.88 -3.87 3.51
N VAL A 99 0.80 -3.52 4.20
CA VAL A 99 -0.32 -2.76 3.66
C VAL A 99 -0.65 -1.59 4.56
N HIS A 100 -0.55 -0.37 4.03
CA HIS A 100 -1.01 0.84 4.68
C HIS A 100 -2.29 1.34 4.01
N GLY A 101 -3.31 1.58 4.81
CA GLY A 101 -4.59 2.08 4.30
C GLY A 101 -5.61 2.29 5.40
N GLU A 102 -6.80 2.71 4.99
CA GLU A 102 -7.92 2.94 5.89
C GLU A 102 -8.61 1.62 6.23
N TYR A 103 -8.75 1.37 7.53
CA TYR A 103 -9.47 0.22 8.05
C TYR A 103 -10.97 0.49 8.10
N VAL A 104 -11.75 -0.49 7.63
CA VAL A 104 -13.21 -0.55 7.75
C VAL A 104 -13.62 -1.88 8.37
N TRP A 105 -14.44 -1.82 9.41
CA TRP A 105 -14.85 -3.01 10.13
C TRP A 105 -15.78 -3.92 9.31
N ASN A 106 -15.58 -5.22 9.44
CA ASN A 106 -16.55 -6.27 9.12
C ASN A 106 -16.34 -7.46 10.06
N ALA A 107 -17.31 -8.37 10.13
CA ALA A 107 -17.27 -9.48 11.07
C ALA A 107 -16.19 -10.53 10.79
N GLN A 108 -15.52 -10.49 9.63
CA GLN A 108 -14.48 -11.43 9.24
C GLN A 108 -13.04 -10.92 9.50
N GLY A 109 -12.90 -9.78 10.18
CA GLY A 109 -11.59 -9.21 10.51
C GLY A 109 -11.37 -7.81 9.93
N GLY A 110 -12.32 -7.29 9.17
CA GLY A 110 -12.25 -5.99 8.53
C GLY A 110 -11.58 -6.01 7.16
N LEU A 111 -11.55 -4.84 6.53
CA LEU A 111 -10.86 -4.61 5.26
C LEU A 111 -9.97 -3.38 5.33
N LEU A 112 -8.94 -3.36 4.50
CA LEU A 112 -8.10 -2.20 4.21
C LEU A 112 -8.38 -1.75 2.79
N HIS A 113 -8.77 -0.49 2.62
CA HIS A 113 -8.89 0.18 1.34
C HIS A 113 -8.09 1.48 1.32
N PHE A 114 -8.19 2.29 0.27
CA PHE A 114 -7.31 3.44 0.07
C PHE A 114 -5.82 3.08 0.22
N THR A 115 -5.45 1.91 -0.29
CA THR A 115 -4.09 1.36 -0.26
C THR A 115 -3.23 1.87 -1.43
N HIS A 116 -3.48 3.09 -1.88
CA HIS A 116 -2.87 3.77 -3.01
C HIS A 116 -2.74 5.26 -2.67
N HIS A 117 -1.96 6.02 -3.48
CA HIS A 117 -1.93 7.47 -3.33
C HIS A 117 -3.33 8.08 -3.46
N ASP A 118 -3.52 9.25 -2.87
CA ASP A 118 -4.78 9.99 -2.99
C ASP A 118 -4.67 11.08 -4.08
N PRO A 119 -5.27 10.85 -5.26
CA PRO A 119 -5.20 11.83 -6.35
C PRO A 119 -6.01 13.10 -6.09
N ASP A 120 -6.98 13.06 -5.17
CA ASP A 120 -7.94 14.14 -4.91
C ASP A 120 -7.69 14.88 -3.60
N GLY A 121 -6.80 14.39 -2.74
CA GLY A 121 -6.58 14.91 -1.39
C GLY A 121 -7.75 14.66 -0.43
N SER A 122 -8.56 13.61 -0.68
CA SER A 122 -9.78 13.29 0.08
C SER A 122 -9.54 12.34 1.25
N HIS A 123 -8.42 11.62 1.24
CA HIS A 123 -8.02 10.67 2.30
C HIS A 123 -6.51 10.68 2.48
N GLU A 124 -6.00 10.02 3.50
CA GLU A 124 -4.57 9.77 3.64
C GLU A 124 -4.10 8.81 2.54
N GLY A 125 -2.95 9.10 1.93
CA GLY A 125 -2.36 8.25 0.91
C GLY A 125 -1.86 6.93 1.51
N GLY A 126 -2.36 5.82 0.96
CA GLY A 126 -1.96 4.47 1.33
C GLY A 126 -0.94 3.88 0.36
N TYR A 127 -0.55 2.64 0.61
CA TYR A 127 0.37 1.89 -0.25
C TYR A 127 0.42 0.40 0.13
N ILE A 128 0.97 -0.40 -0.76
CA ILE A 128 1.35 -1.79 -0.50
C ILE A 128 2.84 -1.94 -0.77
N VAL A 129 3.58 -2.58 0.13
CA VAL A 129 4.98 -2.98 -0.09
C VAL A 129 5.04 -4.49 -0.25
N TYR A 130 5.53 -4.94 -1.40
CA TYR A 130 5.65 -6.34 -1.74
C TYR A 130 6.95 -6.59 -2.51
N ALA A 131 7.72 -7.60 -2.10
CA ALA A 131 9.01 -7.96 -2.71
C ALA A 131 9.95 -6.75 -2.88
N GLY A 132 10.00 -5.87 -1.88
CA GLY A 132 10.85 -4.68 -1.86
C GLY A 132 10.38 -3.52 -2.74
N LYS A 133 9.19 -3.62 -3.36
CA LYS A 133 8.60 -2.58 -4.19
C LYS A 133 7.35 -2.00 -3.53
N ARG A 134 7.20 -0.67 -3.61
CA ARG A 134 6.00 0.06 -3.20
C ARG A 134 5.04 0.21 -4.38
N TYR A 135 3.77 -0.05 -4.11
CA TYR A 135 2.63 0.11 -5.01
C TYR A 135 1.68 1.13 -4.39
N ASP A 136 1.50 2.28 -5.04
CA ASP A 136 0.64 3.39 -4.60
C ASP A 136 0.11 4.25 -5.74
#